data_110992db43942044f8637492b0cb2e26
#
_entry.id   110992db43942044f8637492b0cb2e26
#
_cell.length_a   1.000
_cell.length_b   1.000
_cell.length_c   1.000
_cell.angle_alpha   90.00
_cell.angle_beta   90.00
_cell.angle_gamma   90.00
#
_symmetry.space_group_name_H-M   'P 1'
#
loop_
_entity.id
_entity.type
_entity.pdbx_description
1 polymer ?
#
loop_
_entity_poly.entity_id
_entity_poly.type
_entity_poly.pdbx_seq_one_letter_code
_entity_poly.pdbx_strand_id
1 'polypeptide(L)'
;MSIKKSRREFLKQITTIGTGFCASSLLLSNNNILRTLYAGEDISLKSRVILAKDKRFVNVNGIADSILISLAIDSALMKITNSEKPLDAWRSLFNEDDIVGIKLNCLAGRRFSPHTEIVEAVINGVKSAGVRDSNIIIFERFNKELEDAGFNIRKQGSGFRCFGTDALPSGGYDSQPQIIGSVGSCFSQIASSYCTA
;
A
#
# COMPACT_ATOMS: atom_id res chain seq x y z
N MET A 1 8.01 -20.45 -15.03
CA MET A 1 7.12 -19.38 -15.54
C MET A 1 6.20 -19.00 -14.39
N SER A 2 6.54 -17.96 -13.63
CA SER A 2 5.79 -17.51 -12.44
C SER A 2 4.66 -16.60 -12.93
N ILE A 3 3.42 -17.00 -12.73
CA ILE A 3 2.25 -16.19 -13.06
C ILE A 3 2.14 -15.11 -11.97
N LYS A 4 2.52 -13.87 -12.29
CA LYS A 4 2.27 -12.71 -11.42
C LYS A 4 0.76 -12.49 -11.35
N LYS A 5 0.15 -12.82 -10.21
CA LYS A 5 -1.26 -12.50 -9.95
C LYS A 5 -1.37 -11.03 -9.55
N SER A 6 -2.28 -10.29 -10.16
CA SER A 6 -2.56 -8.91 -9.78
C SER A 6 -3.21 -8.85 -8.38
N ARG A 7 -3.01 -7.74 -7.64
CA ARG A 7 -3.67 -7.53 -6.34
C ARG A 7 -5.19 -7.67 -6.42
N ARG A 8 -5.78 -7.27 -7.55
CA ARG A 8 -7.22 -7.38 -7.83
C ARG A 8 -7.67 -8.84 -7.91
N GLU A 9 -6.87 -9.72 -8.51
CA GLU A 9 -7.14 -11.17 -8.55
C GLU A 9 -6.95 -11.82 -7.19
N PHE A 10 -5.96 -11.36 -6.41
CA PHE A 10 -5.77 -11.81 -5.03
C PHE A 10 -6.96 -11.43 -4.14
N LEU A 11 -7.42 -10.18 -4.19
CA LEU A 11 -8.60 -9.72 -3.45
C LEU A 11 -9.87 -10.46 -3.88
N LYS A 12 -10.09 -10.68 -5.19
CA LYS A 12 -11.21 -11.47 -5.69
C LYS A 12 -11.18 -12.92 -5.20
N GLN A 13 -10.01 -13.55 -5.14
CA GLN A 13 -9.87 -14.91 -4.63
C GLN A 13 -10.19 -15.03 -3.14
N ILE A 14 -9.77 -14.05 -2.31
CA ILE A 14 -10.15 -14.02 -0.89
C ILE A 14 -11.67 -13.88 -0.73
N THR A 15 -12.31 -13.04 -1.54
CA THR A 15 -13.76 -12.84 -1.50
C THR A 15 -14.52 -14.10 -1.90
N THR A 16 -14.04 -14.83 -2.92
CA THR A 16 -14.67 -16.07 -3.40
C THR A 16 -14.54 -17.21 -2.39
N ILE A 17 -13.42 -17.28 -1.67
CA ILE A 17 -13.22 -18.26 -0.59
C ILE A 17 -14.14 -17.93 0.61
N GLY A 18 -14.32 -16.65 0.93
CA GLY A 18 -15.18 -16.20 2.05
C GLY A 18 -16.67 -16.50 1.82
N THR A 19 -17.18 -16.35 0.61
CA THR A 19 -18.61 -16.58 0.30
C THR A 19 -18.98 -18.07 0.23
N GLY A 20 -18.06 -18.96 -0.16
CA GLY A 20 -18.27 -20.40 -0.12
C GLY A 20 -18.35 -20.97 1.30
N PHE A 21 -17.73 -20.32 2.27
CA PHE A 21 -17.66 -20.79 3.65
C PHE A 21 -18.93 -20.48 4.48
N CYS A 22 -19.65 -19.41 4.16
CA CYS A 22 -20.86 -19.04 4.90
C CYS A 22 -22.06 -19.97 4.64
N ALA A 23 -22.10 -20.62 3.49
CA ALA A 23 -23.20 -21.55 3.15
C ALA A 23 -23.05 -22.95 3.78
N SER A 24 -21.85 -23.35 4.18
CA SER A 24 -21.57 -24.66 4.79
C SER A 24 -21.58 -24.66 6.31
N SER A 25 -21.57 -23.49 6.97
CA SER A 25 -21.55 -23.38 8.43
C SER A 25 -22.87 -23.74 9.12
N LEU A 26 -23.96 -23.90 8.37
CA LEU A 26 -25.27 -24.29 8.91
C LEU A 26 -25.45 -25.80 9.08
N LEU A 27 -24.52 -26.66 8.62
CA LEU A 27 -24.68 -28.11 8.66
C LEU A 27 -23.65 -28.87 9.52
N LEU A 28 -22.67 -28.22 10.15
CA LEU A 28 -21.61 -28.92 10.88
C LEU A 28 -21.42 -28.39 12.29
N SER A 29 -22.26 -28.88 13.19
CA SER A 29 -22.13 -28.70 14.65
C SER A 29 -21.04 -29.61 15.25
N ASN A 30 -19.89 -29.76 14.60
CA ASN A 30 -18.80 -30.58 15.15
C ASN A 30 -17.47 -29.81 15.09
N ASN A 31 -17.08 -29.25 16.26
CA ASN A 31 -15.89 -28.43 16.45
C ASN A 31 -14.55 -29.06 15.98
N ASN A 32 -14.54 -30.37 15.71
CA ASN A 32 -13.34 -31.10 15.28
C ASN A 32 -13.06 -30.96 13.78
N ILE A 33 -14.08 -30.73 12.94
CA ILE A 33 -13.89 -30.62 11.48
C ILE A 33 -13.31 -29.27 11.10
N LEU A 34 -13.71 -28.19 11.79
CA LEU A 34 -13.11 -26.86 11.59
C LEU A 34 -11.63 -26.87 11.95
N ARG A 35 -11.23 -27.58 12.99
CA ARG A 35 -9.82 -27.73 13.39
C ARG A 35 -9.00 -28.47 12.34
N THR A 36 -9.56 -29.47 11.68
CA THR A 36 -8.88 -30.25 10.63
C THR A 36 -8.75 -29.46 9.31
N LEU A 37 -9.69 -28.59 9.00
CA LEU A 37 -9.61 -27.71 7.82
C LEU A 37 -8.64 -26.55 8.01
N TYR A 38 -8.40 -26.13 9.26
CA TYR A 38 -7.37 -25.12 9.62
C TYR A 38 -6.02 -25.73 10.02
N ALA A 39 -5.95 -27.06 10.20
CA ALA A 39 -4.71 -27.80 10.42
C ALA A 39 -4.06 -28.27 9.11
N GLY A 40 -4.29 -27.55 8.03
CA GLY A 40 -3.40 -27.59 6.87
C GLY A 40 -2.05 -27.10 7.36
N GLU A 41 -1.02 -27.95 7.20
CA GLU A 41 0.39 -27.83 7.55
C GLU A 41 0.78 -26.45 8.07
N ASP A 42 1.39 -26.41 9.24
CA ASP A 42 1.99 -25.22 9.84
C ASP A 42 3.14 -24.74 8.94
N ILE A 43 2.79 -24.29 7.73
CA ILE A 43 3.68 -23.51 6.88
C ILE A 43 3.80 -22.22 7.66
N SER A 44 4.77 -22.19 8.55
CA SER A 44 5.26 -20.97 9.18
C SER A 44 5.76 -20.06 8.04
N LEU A 45 4.81 -19.38 7.38
CA LEU A 45 5.09 -18.33 6.41
C LEU A 45 5.70 -17.17 7.20
N LYS A 46 6.99 -17.31 7.50
CA LYS A 46 7.75 -16.23 8.12
C LYS A 46 7.82 -15.08 7.13
N SER A 47 7.09 -14.01 7.41
CA SER A 47 7.22 -12.77 6.65
C SER A 47 8.60 -12.17 6.92
N ARG A 48 9.31 -11.79 5.87
CA ARG A 48 10.57 -11.07 5.99
C ARG A 48 10.28 -9.60 6.29
N VAL A 49 10.86 -9.09 7.36
CA VAL A 49 10.81 -7.66 7.71
C VAL A 49 12.22 -7.11 7.69
N ILE A 50 12.42 -5.98 7.02
CA ILE A 50 13.68 -5.26 7.02
C ILE A 50 13.53 -4.03 7.91
N LEU A 51 14.37 -3.95 8.93
CA LEU A 51 14.46 -2.80 9.83
C LEU A 51 15.72 -2.00 9.47
N ALA A 52 15.53 -0.79 8.94
CA ALA A 52 16.60 0.20 8.76
C ALA A 52 16.56 1.18 9.94
N LYS A 53 17.69 1.32 10.64
CA LYS A 53 17.82 2.23 11.78
C LYS A 53 19.15 2.97 11.71
N ASP A 54 19.07 4.29 11.59
CA ASP A 54 20.24 5.17 11.66
C ASP A 54 19.84 6.48 12.36
N LYS A 55 20.63 6.92 13.36
CA LYS A 55 20.40 8.17 14.07
C LYS A 55 20.54 9.42 13.19
N ARG A 56 21.14 9.28 12.02
CA ARG A 56 21.35 10.35 11.04
C ARG A 56 20.17 10.57 10.12
N PHE A 57 19.17 9.67 10.10
CA PHE A 57 17.98 9.84 9.26
C PHE A 57 17.24 11.15 9.55
N VAL A 58 17.22 11.57 10.80
CA VAL A 58 16.63 12.85 11.21
C VAL A 58 17.58 13.52 12.18
N ASN A 59 17.96 14.75 11.91
CA ASN A 59 18.86 15.52 12.78
C ASN A 59 18.13 16.06 14.03
N VAL A 60 18.88 16.69 14.93
CA VAL A 60 18.36 17.25 16.20
C VAL A 60 17.29 18.34 15.99
N ASN A 61 17.22 18.94 14.81
CA ASN A 61 16.21 19.95 14.45
C ASN A 61 14.98 19.34 13.77
N GLY A 62 14.90 18.01 13.67
CA GLY A 62 13.80 17.31 13.02
C GLY A 62 13.86 17.32 11.48
N ILE A 63 15.00 17.69 10.90
CA ILE A 63 15.20 17.71 9.43
C ILE A 63 15.68 16.31 9.00
N ALA A 64 14.96 15.72 8.07
CA ALA A 64 15.28 14.41 7.52
C ALA A 64 16.37 14.48 6.43
N ASP A 65 17.26 13.49 6.41
CA ASP A 65 18.29 13.36 5.38
C ASP A 65 17.75 12.53 4.20
N SER A 66 17.40 13.23 3.13
CA SER A 66 16.79 12.63 1.94
C SER A 66 17.68 11.58 1.26
N ILE A 67 19.00 11.80 1.27
CA ILE A 67 19.96 10.86 0.63
C ILE A 67 20.05 9.58 1.45
N LEU A 68 20.25 9.67 2.75
CA LEU A 68 20.32 8.49 3.62
C LEU A 68 19.01 7.70 3.64
N ILE A 69 17.88 8.40 3.61
CA ILE A 69 16.55 7.77 3.55
C ILE A 69 16.39 7.00 2.23
N SER A 70 16.73 7.62 1.09
CA SER A 70 16.65 6.96 -0.21
C SER A 70 17.51 5.70 -0.26
N LEU A 71 18.77 5.79 0.17
CA LEU A 71 19.69 4.65 0.24
C LEU A 71 19.17 3.52 1.16
N ALA A 72 18.54 3.88 2.26
CA ALA A 72 17.97 2.90 3.19
C ALA A 72 16.78 2.16 2.59
N ILE A 73 15.88 2.89 1.89
CA ILE A 73 14.74 2.30 1.19
C ILE A 73 15.21 1.36 0.08
N ASP A 74 16.15 1.80 -0.76
CA ASP A 74 16.73 0.99 -1.82
C ASP A 74 17.37 -0.28 -1.27
N SER A 75 18.19 -0.15 -0.22
CA SER A 75 18.83 -1.30 0.44
C SER A 75 17.81 -2.27 1.04
N ALA A 76 16.72 -1.77 1.62
CA ALA A 76 15.66 -2.59 2.18
C ALA A 76 14.91 -3.36 1.07
N LEU A 77 14.59 -2.69 -0.04
CA LEU A 77 13.94 -3.31 -1.19
C LEU A 77 14.81 -4.37 -1.84
N MET A 78 16.08 -4.09 -2.07
CA MET A 78 17.04 -5.09 -2.58
C MET A 78 17.05 -6.35 -1.72
N LYS A 79 17.03 -6.22 -0.40
CA LYS A 79 17.00 -7.36 0.53
C LYS A 79 15.67 -8.13 0.46
N ILE A 80 14.53 -7.44 0.34
CA ILE A 80 13.21 -8.08 0.26
C ILE A 80 13.04 -8.82 -1.06
N THR A 81 13.47 -8.20 -2.16
CA THR A 81 13.30 -8.74 -3.52
C THR A 81 14.41 -9.69 -3.95
N ASN A 82 15.49 -9.81 -3.16
CA ASN A 82 16.75 -10.50 -3.50
C ASN A 82 17.38 -9.96 -4.80
N SER A 83 17.30 -8.65 -5.01
CA SER A 83 17.87 -7.97 -6.18
C SER A 83 19.28 -7.46 -5.87
N GLU A 84 20.16 -7.46 -6.87
CA GLU A 84 21.53 -6.95 -6.72
C GLU A 84 21.62 -5.42 -6.89
N LYS A 85 20.65 -4.84 -7.59
CA LYS A 85 20.60 -3.40 -7.88
C LYS A 85 19.26 -2.79 -7.45
N PRO A 86 19.24 -1.52 -6.98
CA PRO A 86 18.01 -0.84 -6.61
C PRO A 86 16.97 -0.82 -7.76
N LEU A 87 17.42 -0.53 -8.98
CA LEU A 87 16.56 -0.47 -10.15
C LEU A 87 15.80 -1.79 -10.40
N ASP A 88 16.50 -2.92 -10.26
CA ASP A 88 15.90 -4.24 -10.45
C ASP A 88 14.89 -4.55 -9.33
N ALA A 89 15.19 -4.10 -8.11
CA ALA A 89 14.26 -4.21 -6.99
C ALA A 89 12.95 -3.44 -7.25
N TRP A 90 13.04 -2.18 -7.67
CA TRP A 90 11.87 -1.37 -8.02
C TRP A 90 11.09 -1.96 -9.20
N ARG A 91 11.75 -2.39 -10.27
CA ARG A 91 11.13 -3.03 -11.44
C ARG A 91 10.51 -4.39 -11.15
N SER A 92 10.91 -5.06 -10.08
CA SER A 92 10.25 -6.30 -9.65
C SER A 92 8.88 -6.05 -9.01
N LEU A 93 8.63 -4.82 -8.54
CA LEU A 93 7.39 -4.44 -7.86
C LEU A 93 6.43 -3.67 -8.76
N PHE A 94 6.94 -2.86 -9.69
CA PHE A 94 6.15 -1.97 -10.53
C PHE A 94 6.46 -2.17 -12.01
N ASN A 95 5.45 -1.94 -12.86
CA ASN A 95 5.57 -1.89 -14.30
C ASN A 95 5.35 -0.44 -14.79
N GLU A 96 5.83 -0.09 -15.96
CA GLU A 96 5.73 1.27 -16.53
C GLU A 96 4.29 1.74 -16.75
N ASP A 97 3.36 0.82 -16.99
CA ASP A 97 1.93 1.09 -17.21
C ASP A 97 1.12 1.13 -15.91
N ASP A 98 1.72 0.85 -14.75
CA ASP A 98 0.99 0.88 -13.49
C ASP A 98 0.51 2.30 -13.14
N ILE A 99 -0.65 2.35 -12.49
CA ILE A 99 -1.12 3.51 -11.75
C ILE A 99 -0.89 3.21 -10.28
N VAL A 100 0.12 3.87 -9.70
CA VAL A 100 0.60 3.56 -8.35
C VAL A 100 -0.04 4.47 -7.32
N GLY A 101 -0.71 3.87 -6.34
CA GLY A 101 -1.29 4.57 -5.19
C GLY A 101 -0.38 4.52 -3.97
N ILE A 102 0.02 5.69 -3.47
CA ILE A 102 0.79 5.82 -2.23
C ILE A 102 -0.14 6.33 -1.14
N LYS A 103 -0.66 5.41 -0.31
CA LYS A 103 -1.50 5.78 0.82
C LYS A 103 -0.63 6.28 1.98
N LEU A 104 -0.90 7.49 2.43
CA LEU A 104 -0.27 8.06 3.61
C LEU A 104 -1.19 7.93 4.83
N ASN A 105 -0.62 8.02 6.02
CA ASN A 105 -1.37 8.21 7.26
C ASN A 105 -1.04 9.58 7.84
N CYS A 106 -1.93 10.54 7.59
CA CYS A 106 -1.79 11.94 8.01
C CYS A 106 -2.78 12.35 9.12
N LEU A 107 -3.54 11.40 9.66
CA LEU A 107 -4.61 11.64 10.64
C LEU A 107 -4.16 12.46 11.86
N ALA A 108 -2.94 12.24 12.34
CA ALA A 108 -2.44 12.90 13.55
C ALA A 108 -1.62 14.18 13.27
N GLY A 109 -1.71 14.70 12.04
CA GLY A 109 -1.02 15.93 11.61
C GLY A 109 0.48 15.77 11.44
N ARG A 110 1.18 16.88 11.12
CA ARG A 110 2.56 16.90 10.64
C ARG A 110 3.58 16.16 11.52
N ARG A 111 3.38 16.16 12.83
CA ARG A 111 4.35 15.54 13.76
C ARG A 111 4.37 14.02 13.73
N PHE A 112 3.29 13.39 13.24
CA PHE A 112 3.11 11.93 13.20
C PHE A 112 2.86 11.41 11.79
N SER A 113 2.86 12.30 10.81
CA SER A 113 2.77 11.93 9.39
C SER A 113 4.15 11.50 8.87
N PRO A 114 4.19 10.74 7.79
CA PRO A 114 5.45 10.43 7.11
C PRO A 114 6.17 11.72 6.71
N HIS A 115 7.49 11.76 6.90
CA HIS A 115 8.32 12.84 6.38
C HIS A 115 8.22 12.92 4.86
N THR A 116 8.19 14.12 4.30
CA THR A 116 8.11 14.35 2.85
C THR A 116 9.24 13.68 2.10
N GLU A 117 10.44 13.64 2.69
CA GLU A 117 11.63 13.00 2.13
C GLU A 117 11.47 11.48 1.95
N ILE A 118 10.71 10.82 2.83
CA ILE A 118 10.39 9.40 2.68
C ILE A 118 9.46 9.21 1.48
N VAL A 119 8.45 10.05 1.36
CA VAL A 119 7.46 9.98 0.28
C VAL A 119 8.12 10.27 -1.05
N GLU A 120 8.99 11.29 -1.12
CA GLU A 120 9.78 11.63 -2.31
C GLU A 120 10.73 10.50 -2.72
N ALA A 121 11.39 9.85 -1.75
CA ALA A 121 12.25 8.70 -2.04
C ALA A 121 11.45 7.54 -2.66
N VAL A 122 10.25 7.26 -2.15
CA VAL A 122 9.35 6.24 -2.74
C VAL A 122 8.90 6.64 -4.14
N ILE A 123 8.48 7.91 -4.36
CA ILE A 123 8.10 8.43 -5.67
C ILE A 123 9.25 8.24 -6.68
N ASN A 124 10.47 8.64 -6.29
CA ASN A 124 11.64 8.53 -7.15
C ASN A 124 11.96 7.08 -7.50
N GLY A 125 11.82 6.18 -6.54
CA GLY A 125 11.96 4.74 -6.77
C GLY A 125 10.92 4.19 -7.76
N VAL A 126 9.65 4.53 -7.58
CA VAL A 126 8.56 4.16 -8.50
C VAL A 126 8.82 4.69 -9.91
N LYS A 127 9.27 5.96 -10.03
CA LYS A 127 9.66 6.56 -11.31
C LYS A 127 10.84 5.84 -11.95
N SER A 128 11.83 5.41 -11.16
CA SER A 128 12.97 4.66 -11.68
C SER A 128 12.57 3.32 -12.31
N ALA A 129 11.47 2.72 -11.85
CA ALA A 129 10.90 1.51 -12.47
C ALA A 129 10.29 1.76 -13.87
N GLY A 130 10.06 3.03 -14.25
CA GLY A 130 9.47 3.43 -15.53
C GLY A 130 8.08 4.03 -15.41
N VAL A 131 7.48 4.05 -14.22
CA VAL A 131 6.14 4.63 -14.00
C VAL A 131 6.17 6.14 -14.24
N ARG A 132 5.24 6.63 -15.04
CA ARG A 132 5.11 8.06 -15.36
C ARG A 132 4.62 8.83 -14.15
N ASP A 133 5.10 10.06 -13.95
CA ASP A 133 4.66 10.94 -12.86
C ASP A 133 3.14 11.05 -12.75
N SER A 134 2.45 11.24 -13.88
CA SER A 134 0.99 11.34 -13.94
C SER A 134 0.24 10.10 -13.43
N ASN A 135 0.93 8.97 -13.39
CA ASN A 135 0.40 7.70 -12.92
C ASN A 135 0.68 7.44 -11.43
N ILE A 136 1.29 8.39 -10.71
CA ILE A 136 1.53 8.28 -9.28
C ILE A 136 0.49 9.13 -8.54
N ILE A 137 -0.21 8.53 -7.57
CA ILE A 137 -1.23 9.18 -6.75
C ILE A 137 -0.86 9.03 -5.29
N ILE A 138 -0.54 10.15 -4.65
CA ILE A 138 -0.45 10.21 -3.18
C ILE A 138 -1.85 10.48 -2.65
N PHE A 139 -2.29 9.71 -1.68
CA PHE A 139 -3.64 9.93 -1.15
C PHE A 139 -3.77 9.63 0.34
N GLU A 140 -4.79 10.25 0.90
CA GLU A 140 -5.30 10.06 2.25
C GLU A 140 -6.84 10.08 2.21
N ARG A 141 -7.47 10.00 3.35
CA ARG A 141 -8.92 10.09 3.49
C ARG A 141 -9.42 11.48 3.10
N PHE A 142 -8.81 12.53 3.64
CA PHE A 142 -9.20 13.92 3.44
C PHE A 142 -8.06 14.78 2.90
N ASN A 143 -8.40 15.72 2.01
CA ASN A 143 -7.45 16.75 1.57
C ASN A 143 -6.85 17.50 2.75
N LYS A 144 -7.68 17.86 3.73
CA LYS A 144 -7.23 18.58 4.93
C LYS A 144 -6.15 17.84 5.70
N GLU A 145 -6.21 16.52 5.80
CA GLU A 145 -5.20 15.73 6.50
C GLU A 145 -3.85 15.78 5.78
N LEU A 146 -3.86 15.79 4.44
CA LEU A 146 -2.65 15.98 3.63
C LEU A 146 -2.05 17.37 3.82
N GLU A 147 -2.89 18.42 3.77
CA GLU A 147 -2.46 19.82 3.97
C GLU A 147 -1.89 20.03 5.38
N ASP A 148 -2.56 19.54 6.41
CA ASP A 148 -2.12 19.63 7.81
C ASP A 148 -0.78 18.87 8.02
N ALA A 149 -0.49 17.85 7.23
CA ALA A 149 0.77 17.12 7.21
C ALA A 149 1.88 17.81 6.39
N GLY A 150 1.53 18.85 5.61
CA GLY A 150 2.47 19.62 4.81
C GLY A 150 2.57 19.19 3.34
N PHE A 151 1.62 18.37 2.86
CA PHE A 151 1.54 17.99 1.45
C PHE A 151 0.67 18.98 0.67
N ASN A 152 1.10 19.34 -0.54
CA ASN A 152 0.35 20.23 -1.43
C ASN A 152 -0.65 19.44 -2.25
N ILE A 153 -1.93 19.84 -2.22
CA ILE A 153 -2.99 19.22 -3.01
C ILE A 153 -2.78 19.49 -4.50
N ARG A 154 -2.79 18.42 -5.30
CA ARG A 154 -2.65 18.46 -6.75
C ARG A 154 -3.49 17.35 -7.38
N LYS A 155 -4.61 17.72 -7.97
CA LYS A 155 -5.51 16.78 -8.65
C LYS A 155 -5.17 16.58 -10.12
N GLN A 156 -4.61 17.62 -10.77
CA GLN A 156 -4.32 17.69 -12.20
C GLN A 156 -2.99 18.42 -12.44
N GLY A 157 -2.50 18.32 -13.67
CA GLY A 157 -1.27 18.99 -14.11
C GLY A 157 -0.10 18.04 -14.34
N SER A 158 1.08 18.59 -14.60
CA SER A 158 2.32 17.83 -14.75
C SER A 158 2.83 17.34 -13.40
N GLY A 159 3.30 16.12 -13.33
CA GLY A 159 3.83 15.50 -12.12
C GLY A 159 2.83 14.58 -11.43
N PHE A 160 3.23 14.05 -10.28
CA PHE A 160 2.38 13.17 -9.49
C PHE A 160 1.17 13.92 -8.91
N ARG A 161 0.09 13.19 -8.70
CA ARG A 161 -1.14 13.70 -8.08
C ARG A 161 -1.07 13.50 -6.57
N CYS A 162 -1.71 14.43 -5.82
CA CYS A 162 -1.79 14.35 -4.36
C CYS A 162 -3.15 14.91 -3.93
N PHE A 163 -4.06 14.05 -3.48
CA PHE A 163 -5.39 14.47 -3.06
C PHE A 163 -6.08 13.44 -2.16
N GLY A 164 -7.01 13.91 -1.34
CA GLY A 164 -7.83 13.07 -0.48
C GLY A 164 -8.93 12.31 -1.24
N THR A 165 -9.34 11.18 -0.70
CA THR A 165 -10.49 10.41 -1.19
C THR A 165 -11.75 11.27 -1.28
N ASP A 166 -11.95 12.20 -0.33
CA ASP A 166 -13.04 13.17 -0.29
C ASP A 166 -13.11 14.11 -1.49
N ALA A 167 -12.03 14.21 -2.25
CA ALA A 167 -11.97 15.03 -3.45
C ALA A 167 -12.60 14.39 -4.69
N LEU A 168 -12.98 13.12 -4.59
CA LEU A 168 -13.67 12.38 -5.64
C LEU A 168 -15.19 12.56 -5.55
N PRO A 169 -15.91 12.37 -6.69
CA PRO A 169 -17.38 12.40 -6.68
C PRO A 169 -17.97 11.41 -5.67
N SER A 170 -19.12 11.76 -5.09
CA SER A 170 -19.85 10.91 -4.11
C SER A 170 -19.04 10.52 -2.88
N GLY A 171 -18.05 11.35 -2.49
CA GLY A 171 -17.21 11.13 -1.31
C GLY A 171 -16.06 10.13 -1.54
N GLY A 172 -15.95 9.57 -2.75
CA GLY A 172 -14.81 8.78 -3.19
C GLY A 172 -14.65 7.38 -2.58
N TYR A 173 -15.67 6.88 -1.92
CA TYR A 173 -15.70 5.51 -1.39
C TYR A 173 -16.59 4.60 -2.23
N ASP A 174 -16.28 3.31 -2.23
CA ASP A 174 -17.12 2.30 -2.87
C ASP A 174 -18.50 2.27 -2.20
N SER A 175 -19.55 2.11 -3.01
CA SER A 175 -20.92 2.10 -2.51
C SER A 175 -21.28 0.87 -1.69
N GLN A 176 -20.51 -0.21 -1.85
CA GLN A 176 -20.73 -1.46 -1.13
C GLN A 176 -19.61 -1.71 -0.11
N PRO A 177 -19.95 -1.92 1.17
CA PRO A 177 -18.97 -2.25 2.18
C PRO A 177 -18.41 -3.65 1.96
N GLN A 178 -17.13 -3.80 2.22
CA GLN A 178 -16.49 -5.10 2.38
C GLN A 178 -16.57 -5.49 3.86
N ILE A 179 -17.08 -6.68 4.12
CA ILE A 179 -17.24 -7.20 5.49
C ILE A 179 -16.27 -8.36 5.69
N ILE A 180 -15.40 -8.22 6.69
CA ILE A 180 -14.45 -9.26 7.09
C ILE A 180 -14.68 -9.53 8.58
N GLY A 181 -15.25 -10.69 8.90
CA GLY A 181 -15.64 -11.01 10.27
C GLY A 181 -16.71 -10.03 10.79
N SER A 182 -16.41 -9.31 11.86
CA SER A 182 -17.29 -8.29 12.47
C SER A 182 -16.99 -6.86 12.01
N VAL A 183 -16.05 -6.66 11.09
CA VAL A 183 -15.63 -5.33 10.63
C VAL A 183 -16.12 -5.12 9.20
N GLY A 184 -16.87 -4.04 8.99
CA GLY A 184 -17.29 -3.57 7.67
C GLY A 184 -16.65 -2.22 7.35
N SER A 185 -16.17 -2.04 6.11
CA SER A 185 -15.63 -0.78 5.64
C SER A 185 -15.78 -0.65 4.12
N CYS A 186 -15.87 0.60 3.64
CA CYS A 186 -15.82 0.88 2.21
C CYS A 186 -14.40 1.24 1.82
N PHE A 187 -13.91 0.70 0.71
CA PHE A 187 -12.60 1.07 0.17
C PHE A 187 -12.66 2.43 -0.51
N SER A 188 -11.57 3.18 -0.43
CA SER A 188 -11.36 4.34 -1.27
C SER A 188 -11.32 3.91 -2.73
N GLN A 189 -12.09 4.60 -3.60
CA GLN A 189 -12.06 4.36 -5.05
C GLN A 189 -10.68 4.58 -5.65
N ILE A 190 -9.83 5.41 -5.01
CA ILE A 190 -8.44 5.55 -5.44
C ILE A 190 -7.75 4.18 -5.40
N ALA A 191 -7.91 3.44 -4.29
CA ALA A 191 -7.27 2.13 -4.12
C ALA A 191 -7.98 1.01 -4.90
N SER A 192 -9.33 1.03 -4.94
CA SER A 192 -10.12 -0.08 -5.51
C SER A 192 -10.29 0.01 -7.02
N SER A 193 -10.32 1.23 -7.59
CA SER A 193 -10.71 1.45 -8.98
C SER A 193 -9.70 2.21 -9.82
N TYR A 194 -8.92 3.14 -9.22
CA TYR A 194 -7.97 3.98 -9.97
C TYR A 194 -6.57 3.35 -10.04
N CYS A 195 -6.11 2.70 -8.97
CA CYS A 195 -4.75 2.17 -8.89
C CYS A 195 -4.68 0.72 -9.35
N THR A 196 -3.55 0.36 -9.98
CA THR A 196 -3.21 -1.02 -10.37
C THR A 196 -2.19 -1.63 -9.40
N ALA A 197 -1.42 -0.78 -8.72
CA ALA A 197 -0.39 -1.14 -7.74
C ALA A 197 -0.35 -0.15 -6.57
#